data_7041f7f2ef5643f02d5d79c7d9bad0a6
#
_entry.id   7041f7f2ef5643f02d5d79c7d9bad0a6
#
_cell.length_a   1.000
_cell.length_b   1.000
_cell.length_c   1.000
_cell.angle_alpha   90.00
_cell.angle_beta   90.00
_cell.angle_gamma   90.00
#
_symmetry.space_group_name_H-M   'P 1'
#
loop_
_entity.id
_entity.type
_entity.pdbx_description
1 polymer ?
#
loop_
_entity_poly.entity_id
_entity_poly.type
_entity_poly.pdbx_seq_one_letter_code
_entity_poly.pdbx_strand_id
1 'polypeptide(L)'
;MKQLYGKLWVKCTAIALLVVFAVLFSAAALGSAYLIRYGAFADGGEQVRQMAENNLLQQTRGDGWTAMHAWAEDDTVTGDLLRERYDPLTSNIYFKLTDKDTGEILFSTGKMPKDDYTGKASAYYQQDMTISLRDGSDVTALYQAYLKSPLAPRDSALYVMTWVERLINARYLLIVLAVFLLAVCLFLFIFLLCSMGRKEGVDGIYQCWLNKIPLDLFLALLFALFFAWAAFLSDIWYIDFWYYILLAFGT
;
A
#
# COMPACT_ATOMS: atom_id res chain seq x y z
N MET A 1 10.75 40.74 16.08
CA MET A 1 11.29 39.40 15.81
C MET A 1 12.39 38.93 16.75
N LYS A 2 13.34 39.77 17.17
CA LYS A 2 14.46 39.38 18.10
C LYS A 2 13.99 38.75 19.43
N GLN A 3 12.87 39.16 20.00
CA GLN A 3 12.36 38.64 21.28
C GLN A 3 11.77 37.21 21.20
N LEU A 4 11.31 36.73 20.02
CA LEU A 4 10.72 35.40 19.86
C LEU A 4 11.76 34.28 19.86
N TYR A 5 12.97 34.54 19.34
CA TYR A 5 14.05 33.53 19.25
C TYR A 5 14.61 33.08 20.59
N GLY A 6 14.41 33.90 21.65
CA GLY A 6 14.91 33.62 23.01
C GLY A 6 13.97 32.72 23.83
N LYS A 7 12.69 32.66 23.50
CA LYS A 7 11.67 31.98 24.32
C LYS A 7 11.75 30.47 24.18
N LEU A 8 11.93 29.77 25.30
CA LEU A 8 12.05 28.31 25.33
C LEU A 8 10.85 27.61 24.74
N TRP A 9 9.63 28.05 25.05
CA TRP A 9 8.40 27.43 24.54
C TRP A 9 8.29 27.50 23.00
N VAL A 10 8.76 28.61 22.39
CA VAL A 10 8.77 28.75 20.92
C VAL A 10 9.69 27.71 20.27
N LYS A 11 10.86 27.47 20.90
CA LYS A 11 11.80 26.43 20.39
C LYS A 11 11.22 25.04 20.56
N CYS A 12 10.62 24.72 21.69
CA CYS A 12 9.97 23.43 21.91
C CYS A 12 8.82 23.20 20.94
N THR A 13 8.00 24.22 20.69
CA THR A 13 6.91 24.13 19.68
C THR A 13 7.48 23.95 18.28
N ALA A 14 8.54 24.66 17.90
CA ALA A 14 9.16 24.51 16.59
C ALA A 14 9.76 23.11 16.40
N ILE A 15 10.37 22.51 17.44
CA ILE A 15 10.86 21.13 17.40
C ILE A 15 9.70 20.15 17.22
N ALA A 16 8.63 20.29 18.00
CA ALA A 16 7.47 19.42 17.91
C ALA A 16 6.83 19.49 16.51
N LEU A 17 6.67 20.71 15.96
CA LEU A 17 6.16 20.90 14.59
C LEU A 17 7.10 20.31 13.55
N LEU A 18 8.41 20.46 13.70
CA LEU A 18 9.40 19.88 12.79
C LEU A 18 9.26 18.36 12.74
N VAL A 19 9.11 17.69 13.89
CA VAL A 19 8.93 16.24 13.96
C VAL A 19 7.64 15.83 13.25
N VAL A 20 6.53 16.50 13.53
CA VAL A 20 5.23 16.20 12.90
C VAL A 20 5.31 16.37 11.38
N PHE A 21 5.84 17.50 10.89
CA PHE A 21 5.96 17.76 9.47
C PHE A 21 6.96 16.83 8.78
N ALA A 22 8.03 16.41 9.45
CA ALA A 22 8.98 15.42 8.94
C ALA A 22 8.31 14.05 8.74
N VAL A 23 7.47 13.61 9.68
CA VAL A 23 6.69 12.37 9.54
C VAL A 23 5.70 12.46 8.37
N LEU A 24 4.96 13.57 8.28
CA LEU A 24 4.02 13.80 7.18
C LEU A 24 4.73 13.88 5.81
N PHE A 25 5.88 14.57 5.75
CA PHE A 25 6.73 14.62 4.56
C PHE A 25 7.14 13.22 4.13
N SER A 26 7.60 12.41 5.08
CA SER A 26 8.05 11.05 4.79
C SER A 26 6.93 10.19 4.23
N ALA A 27 5.74 10.27 4.81
CA ALA A 27 4.57 9.54 4.32
C ALA A 27 4.19 10.00 2.89
N ALA A 28 4.16 11.31 2.63
CA ALA A 28 3.85 11.86 1.31
C ALA A 28 4.93 11.50 0.27
N ALA A 29 6.21 11.57 0.64
CA ALA A 29 7.33 11.22 -0.23
C ALA A 29 7.33 9.73 -0.59
N LEU A 30 7.10 8.85 0.39
CA LEU A 30 6.99 7.41 0.17
C LEU A 30 5.80 7.07 -0.72
N GLY A 31 4.62 7.65 -0.46
CA GLY A 31 3.45 7.46 -1.31
C GLY A 31 3.70 7.91 -2.74
N SER A 32 4.36 9.06 -2.92
CA SER A 32 4.73 9.57 -4.26
C SER A 32 5.73 8.65 -4.96
N ALA A 33 6.78 8.20 -4.25
CA ALA A 33 7.79 7.30 -4.80
C ALA A 33 7.18 5.95 -5.21
N TYR A 34 6.24 5.42 -4.40
CA TYR A 34 5.48 4.22 -4.72
C TYR A 34 4.71 4.39 -6.03
N LEU A 35 3.91 5.47 -6.16
CA LEU A 35 3.14 5.74 -7.36
C LEU A 35 4.02 5.93 -8.60
N ILE A 36 5.21 6.56 -8.46
CA ILE A 36 6.18 6.69 -9.55
C ILE A 36 6.70 5.31 -9.96
N ARG A 37 7.10 4.49 -9.00
CA ARG A 37 7.64 3.15 -9.25
C ARG A 37 6.66 2.26 -10.02
N TYR A 38 5.38 2.35 -9.72
CA TYR A 38 4.34 1.55 -10.37
C TYR A 38 3.69 2.21 -11.60
N GLY A 39 4.32 3.25 -12.14
CA GLY A 39 3.92 3.84 -13.41
C GLY A 39 2.66 4.69 -13.37
N ALA A 40 2.19 5.12 -12.17
CA ALA A 40 0.96 5.92 -12.06
C ALA A 40 0.97 7.23 -12.83
N PHE A 41 2.15 7.72 -13.23
CA PHE A 41 2.34 8.93 -14.00
C PHE A 41 2.52 8.69 -15.49
N ALA A 42 2.88 7.46 -15.91
CA ALA A 42 3.19 7.15 -17.31
C ALA A 42 1.92 6.90 -18.13
N ASP A 43 0.91 6.21 -17.57
CA ASP A 43 -0.29 5.74 -18.28
C ASP A 43 -1.61 6.13 -17.61
N GLY A 44 -1.58 7.21 -16.84
CA GLY A 44 -2.76 7.68 -16.11
C GLY A 44 -3.14 6.82 -14.90
N GLY A 45 -2.29 5.87 -14.51
CA GLY A 45 -2.51 4.99 -13.37
C GLY A 45 -3.07 3.62 -13.74
N GLU A 46 -3.14 3.30 -15.03
CA GLU A 46 -3.68 2.02 -15.49
C GLU A 46 -2.87 0.83 -14.96
N GLN A 47 -1.53 0.91 -14.94
CA GLN A 47 -0.68 -0.14 -14.38
C GLN A 47 -0.94 -0.36 -12.89
N VAL A 48 -1.13 0.73 -12.11
CA VAL A 48 -1.46 0.63 -10.67
C VAL A 48 -2.81 -0.03 -10.48
N ARG A 49 -3.79 0.31 -11.33
CA ARG A 49 -5.12 -0.30 -11.30
C ARG A 49 -5.05 -1.79 -11.58
N GLN A 50 -4.42 -2.20 -12.69
CA GLN A 50 -4.25 -3.59 -13.07
C GLN A 50 -3.50 -4.40 -12.00
N MET A 51 -2.50 -3.80 -11.38
CA MET A 51 -1.76 -4.43 -10.29
C MET A 51 -2.63 -4.65 -9.05
N ALA A 52 -3.45 -3.67 -8.68
CA ALA A 52 -4.38 -3.80 -7.57
C ALA A 52 -5.46 -4.86 -7.85
N GLU A 53 -6.00 -4.89 -9.06
CA GLU A 53 -6.93 -5.93 -9.51
C GLU A 53 -6.32 -7.32 -9.46
N ASN A 54 -5.11 -7.47 -10.01
CA ASN A 54 -4.38 -8.75 -9.96
C ASN A 54 -4.09 -9.19 -8.52
N ASN A 55 -3.71 -8.28 -7.63
CA ASN A 55 -3.47 -8.60 -6.22
C ASN A 55 -4.75 -9.06 -5.52
N LEU A 56 -5.89 -8.41 -5.79
CA LEU A 56 -7.19 -8.85 -5.27
C LEU A 56 -7.52 -10.27 -5.71
N LEU A 57 -7.34 -10.57 -7.00
CA LEU A 57 -7.60 -11.89 -7.54
C LEU A 57 -6.60 -12.95 -7.04
N GLN A 58 -5.35 -12.58 -6.85
CA GLN A 58 -4.33 -13.47 -6.31
C GLN A 58 -4.60 -13.87 -4.86
N GLN A 59 -5.19 -12.97 -4.05
CA GLN A 59 -5.57 -13.27 -2.66
C GLN A 59 -6.59 -14.40 -2.56
N THR A 60 -7.46 -14.58 -3.57
CA THR A 60 -8.46 -15.65 -3.60
C THR A 60 -7.89 -17.03 -3.94
N ARG A 61 -6.59 -17.11 -4.27
CA ARG A 61 -5.90 -18.37 -4.58
C ARG A 61 -5.98 -19.39 -3.45
N GLY A 62 -5.89 -18.92 -2.19
CA GLY A 62 -6.03 -19.80 -1.03
C GLY A 62 -7.39 -20.50 -0.98
N ASP A 63 -8.46 -19.77 -1.30
CA ASP A 63 -9.81 -20.32 -1.39
C ASP A 63 -9.94 -21.26 -2.60
N GLY A 64 -9.22 -21.01 -3.68
CA GLY A 64 -9.09 -21.95 -4.82
C GLY A 64 -8.49 -23.31 -4.40
N TRP A 65 -7.41 -23.29 -3.61
CA TRP A 65 -6.84 -24.51 -3.04
C TRP A 65 -7.83 -25.23 -2.11
N THR A 66 -8.54 -24.49 -1.26
CA THR A 66 -9.58 -25.05 -0.39
C THR A 66 -10.70 -25.71 -1.20
N ALA A 67 -11.13 -25.07 -2.29
CA ALA A 67 -12.15 -25.63 -3.20
C ALA A 67 -11.67 -26.91 -3.89
N MET A 68 -10.41 -26.97 -4.27
CA MET A 68 -9.82 -28.13 -4.92
C MET A 68 -9.72 -29.33 -3.97
N HIS A 69 -9.33 -29.09 -2.70
CA HIS A 69 -9.34 -30.12 -1.66
C HIS A 69 -10.76 -30.58 -1.34
N ALA A 70 -11.72 -29.64 -1.20
CA ALA A 70 -13.10 -29.97 -0.95
C ALA A 70 -13.70 -30.86 -2.08
N TRP A 71 -13.36 -30.57 -3.33
CA TRP A 71 -13.74 -31.41 -4.45
C TRP A 71 -13.10 -32.81 -4.37
N ALA A 72 -11.80 -32.88 -4.10
CA ALA A 72 -11.07 -34.15 -4.03
C ALA A 72 -11.52 -35.07 -2.89
N GLU A 73 -12.04 -34.49 -1.80
CA GLU A 73 -12.54 -35.20 -0.62
C GLU A 73 -14.06 -35.37 -0.56
N ASP A 74 -14.77 -34.89 -1.60
CA ASP A 74 -16.25 -34.84 -1.65
C ASP A 74 -16.86 -34.05 -0.46
N ASP A 75 -16.14 -33.01 0.00
CA ASP A 75 -16.58 -32.15 1.08
C ASP A 75 -17.54 -31.05 0.57
N THR A 76 -18.81 -31.41 0.52
CA THR A 76 -19.88 -30.52 0.06
C THR A 76 -20.08 -29.32 0.98
N VAL A 77 -19.82 -29.45 2.28
CA VAL A 77 -20.00 -28.37 3.26
C VAL A 77 -19.02 -27.24 3.02
N THR A 78 -17.74 -27.54 2.86
CA THR A 78 -16.72 -26.55 2.51
C THR A 78 -16.98 -25.93 1.13
N GLY A 79 -17.40 -26.74 0.16
CA GLY A 79 -17.80 -26.27 -1.17
C GLY A 79 -18.95 -25.26 -1.12
N ASP A 80 -19.98 -25.51 -0.33
CA ASP A 80 -21.14 -24.63 -0.19
C ASP A 80 -20.78 -23.32 0.57
N LEU A 81 -19.95 -23.38 1.60
CA LEU A 81 -19.43 -22.20 2.28
C LEU A 81 -18.64 -21.28 1.35
N LEU A 82 -17.84 -21.85 0.44
CA LEU A 82 -17.13 -21.07 -0.55
C LEU A 82 -18.09 -20.44 -1.57
N ARG A 83 -19.14 -21.17 -2.02
CA ARG A 83 -20.17 -20.61 -2.91
C ARG A 83 -20.93 -19.48 -2.25
N GLU A 84 -21.24 -19.58 -0.94
CA GLU A 84 -21.89 -18.53 -0.19
C GLU A 84 -21.00 -17.29 -0.05
N ARG A 85 -19.70 -17.48 0.27
CA ARG A 85 -18.72 -16.36 0.37
C ARG A 85 -18.58 -15.59 -0.95
N TYR A 86 -18.60 -16.28 -2.07
CA TYR A 86 -18.44 -15.69 -3.41
C TYR A 86 -19.76 -15.64 -4.18
N ASP A 87 -20.89 -15.51 -3.47
CA ASP A 87 -22.19 -15.34 -4.10
C ASP A 87 -22.19 -14.10 -5.01
N PRO A 88 -22.67 -14.22 -6.25
CA PRO A 88 -22.79 -13.10 -7.19
C PRO A 88 -23.56 -11.88 -6.67
N LEU A 89 -24.37 -12.06 -5.63
CA LEU A 89 -25.12 -10.99 -5.00
C LEU A 89 -24.28 -10.23 -3.95
N THR A 90 -23.24 -10.83 -3.41
CA THR A 90 -22.46 -10.30 -2.29
C THR A 90 -20.98 -10.09 -2.63
N SER A 91 -20.45 -10.75 -3.65
CA SER A 91 -19.05 -10.65 -4.07
C SER A 91 -18.90 -10.08 -5.49
N ASN A 92 -17.82 -9.34 -5.70
CA ASN A 92 -17.38 -8.89 -7.02
C ASN A 92 -16.38 -9.85 -7.68
N ILE A 93 -15.98 -10.89 -6.96
CA ILE A 93 -14.97 -11.84 -7.41
C ILE A 93 -15.64 -13.18 -7.68
N TYR A 94 -15.29 -13.76 -8.82
CA TYR A 94 -15.66 -15.11 -9.20
C TYR A 94 -14.43 -15.94 -9.42
N PHE A 95 -14.49 -17.20 -9.05
CA PHE A 95 -13.47 -18.13 -9.51
C PHE A 95 -14.09 -19.49 -9.89
N LYS A 96 -13.37 -20.19 -10.74
CA LYS A 96 -13.65 -21.57 -11.13
C LYS A 96 -12.37 -22.39 -11.21
N LEU A 97 -12.51 -23.67 -10.99
CA LEU A 97 -11.51 -24.70 -11.23
C LEU A 97 -11.98 -25.56 -12.40
N THR A 98 -11.14 -25.73 -13.40
CA THR A 98 -11.40 -26.56 -14.56
C THR A 98 -10.29 -27.60 -14.67
N ASP A 99 -10.63 -28.85 -14.75
CA ASP A 99 -9.66 -29.91 -15.01
C ASP A 99 -8.98 -29.64 -16.37
N LYS A 100 -7.66 -29.69 -16.39
CA LYS A 100 -6.88 -29.36 -17.57
C LYS A 100 -6.93 -30.45 -18.63
N ASP A 101 -7.10 -31.68 -18.21
CA ASP A 101 -7.07 -32.85 -19.08
C ASP A 101 -8.45 -33.15 -19.71
N THR A 102 -9.52 -33.02 -18.90
CA THR A 102 -10.87 -33.31 -19.32
C THR A 102 -11.67 -32.08 -19.76
N GLY A 103 -11.27 -30.89 -19.32
CA GLY A 103 -12.01 -29.64 -19.48
C GLY A 103 -13.28 -29.55 -18.63
N GLU A 104 -13.47 -30.48 -17.69
CA GLU A 104 -14.61 -30.50 -16.80
C GLU A 104 -14.46 -29.40 -15.70
N ILE A 105 -15.57 -28.78 -15.32
CA ILE A 105 -15.58 -27.80 -14.23
C ILE A 105 -15.66 -28.56 -12.90
N LEU A 106 -14.55 -28.60 -12.16
CA LEU A 106 -14.46 -29.24 -10.85
C LEU A 106 -15.18 -28.42 -9.77
N PHE A 107 -15.05 -27.10 -9.84
CA PHE A 107 -15.69 -26.18 -8.90
C PHE A 107 -15.98 -24.84 -9.55
N SER A 108 -17.07 -24.18 -9.12
CA SER A 108 -17.40 -22.82 -9.55
C SER A 108 -18.19 -22.11 -8.45
N THR A 109 -17.87 -20.82 -8.22
CA THR A 109 -18.57 -19.98 -7.23
C THR A 109 -19.86 -19.36 -7.74
N GLY A 110 -20.25 -19.60 -8.99
CA GLY A 110 -21.49 -19.10 -9.56
C GLY A 110 -21.55 -19.23 -11.07
N LYS A 111 -22.63 -18.74 -11.67
CA LYS A 111 -22.73 -18.65 -13.14
C LYS A 111 -21.86 -17.49 -13.60
N MET A 112 -20.78 -17.81 -14.30
CA MET A 112 -19.98 -16.79 -14.96
C MET A 112 -20.84 -16.08 -16.01
N PRO A 113 -20.78 -14.76 -16.09
CA PRO A 113 -21.37 -14.03 -17.22
C PRO A 113 -20.78 -14.58 -18.52
N LYS A 114 -21.63 -15.05 -19.41
CA LYS A 114 -21.20 -15.82 -20.60
C LYS A 114 -20.31 -15.03 -21.57
N ASP A 115 -20.34 -13.71 -21.58
CA ASP A 115 -19.86 -12.93 -22.71
C ASP A 115 -19.01 -11.68 -22.39
N ASP A 116 -18.71 -11.36 -21.13
CA ASP A 116 -18.04 -10.09 -20.79
C ASP A 116 -16.51 -10.14 -20.74
N TYR A 117 -15.91 -11.31 -20.99
CA TYR A 117 -14.45 -11.46 -20.87
C TYR A 117 -13.65 -11.10 -22.13
N THR A 118 -14.32 -10.77 -23.21
CA THR A 118 -13.66 -10.50 -24.50
C THR A 118 -13.49 -9.03 -24.85
N GLY A 119 -13.90 -8.09 -24.00
CA GLY A 119 -13.80 -6.70 -24.46
C GLY A 119 -13.80 -5.56 -23.47
N LYS A 120 -14.23 -5.71 -22.25
CA LYS A 120 -14.25 -4.60 -21.27
C LYS A 120 -13.77 -5.07 -19.89
N ALA A 121 -12.45 -4.93 -19.69
CA ALA A 121 -11.80 -4.66 -18.40
C ALA A 121 -12.33 -5.37 -17.15
N SER A 122 -12.63 -6.65 -17.21
CA SER A 122 -12.63 -7.47 -16.00
C SER A 122 -11.21 -8.00 -15.82
N ALA A 123 -10.58 -7.67 -14.70
CA ALA A 123 -9.29 -8.23 -14.36
C ALA A 123 -9.43 -9.75 -14.29
N TYR A 124 -8.42 -10.43 -14.82
CA TYR A 124 -8.39 -11.87 -14.97
C TYR A 124 -7.09 -12.41 -14.43
N TYR A 125 -7.18 -13.41 -13.57
CA TYR A 125 -6.03 -14.12 -13.04
C TYR A 125 -6.19 -15.63 -13.29
N GLN A 126 -5.14 -16.30 -13.75
CA GLN A 126 -5.15 -17.74 -13.92
C GLN A 126 -3.86 -18.38 -13.41
N GLN A 127 -3.98 -19.59 -12.88
CA GLN A 127 -2.86 -20.38 -12.41
C GLN A 127 -3.20 -21.88 -12.45
N ASP A 128 -2.19 -22.69 -12.74
CA ASP A 128 -2.31 -24.14 -12.59
C ASP A 128 -2.17 -24.53 -11.11
N MET A 129 -3.03 -25.44 -10.67
CA MET A 129 -3.02 -26.04 -9.34
C MET A 129 -3.03 -27.56 -9.50
N THR A 130 -2.10 -28.25 -8.86
CA THR A 130 -2.02 -29.72 -8.93
C THR A 130 -2.19 -30.31 -7.53
N ILE A 131 -3.06 -31.28 -7.39
CA ILE A 131 -3.29 -32.03 -6.14
C ILE A 131 -3.14 -33.52 -6.42
N SER A 132 -2.52 -34.23 -5.47
CA SER A 132 -2.47 -35.69 -5.48
C SER A 132 -3.68 -36.25 -4.76
N LEU A 133 -4.45 -37.08 -5.46
CA LEU A 133 -5.60 -37.79 -4.90
C LEU A 133 -5.17 -38.94 -4.01
N ARG A 134 -6.11 -39.50 -3.24
CA ARG A 134 -5.86 -40.64 -2.33
C ARG A 134 -5.44 -41.90 -3.04
N ASP A 135 -5.79 -42.07 -4.30
CA ASP A 135 -5.39 -43.20 -5.16
C ASP A 135 -3.99 -43.07 -5.77
N GLY A 136 -3.31 -41.95 -5.48
CA GLY A 136 -1.97 -41.64 -5.98
C GLY A 136 -1.96 -41.02 -7.37
N SER A 137 -3.09 -40.72 -7.97
CA SER A 137 -3.19 -39.95 -9.21
C SER A 137 -3.08 -38.46 -8.94
N ASP A 138 -2.48 -37.70 -9.86
CA ASP A 138 -2.41 -36.25 -9.80
C ASP A 138 -3.48 -35.64 -10.70
N VAL A 139 -4.23 -34.66 -10.19
CA VAL A 139 -5.16 -33.85 -10.96
C VAL A 139 -4.64 -32.44 -11.04
N THR A 140 -4.52 -31.93 -12.27
CA THR A 140 -4.12 -30.53 -12.52
C THR A 140 -5.35 -29.74 -12.96
N ALA A 141 -5.77 -28.81 -12.11
CA ALA A 141 -6.84 -27.87 -12.40
C ALA A 141 -6.33 -26.50 -12.81
N LEU A 142 -6.96 -25.90 -13.79
CA LEU A 142 -6.77 -24.51 -14.14
C LEU A 142 -7.67 -23.64 -13.23
N TYR A 143 -7.05 -22.97 -12.29
CA TYR A 143 -7.72 -21.96 -11.48
C TYR A 143 -7.86 -20.66 -12.27
N GLN A 144 -9.07 -20.15 -12.34
CA GLN A 144 -9.40 -18.91 -13.04
C GLN A 144 -10.23 -18.03 -12.13
N ALA A 145 -9.74 -16.82 -11.84
CA ALA A 145 -10.43 -15.83 -11.04
C ALA A 145 -10.71 -14.56 -11.86
N TYR A 146 -11.84 -13.96 -11.62
CA TYR A 146 -12.35 -12.82 -12.38
C TYR A 146 -12.90 -11.76 -11.42
N LEU A 147 -12.61 -10.49 -11.71
CA LEU A 147 -13.21 -9.36 -11.04
C LEU A 147 -14.33 -8.78 -11.87
N LYS A 148 -15.51 -8.63 -11.30
CA LYS A 148 -16.69 -8.07 -11.97
C LYS A 148 -16.49 -6.60 -12.31
N SER A 149 -16.91 -6.20 -13.50
CA SER A 149 -16.94 -4.78 -13.90
C SER A 149 -18.32 -4.43 -14.44
N PRO A 150 -18.98 -3.35 -13.99
CA PRO A 150 -18.58 -2.48 -12.88
C PRO A 150 -18.69 -3.18 -11.53
N LEU A 151 -17.86 -2.73 -10.56
CA LEU A 151 -17.90 -3.27 -9.20
C LEU A 151 -19.20 -2.89 -8.51
N ALA A 152 -19.85 -3.88 -7.92
CA ALA A 152 -21.02 -3.64 -7.10
C ALA A 152 -20.62 -3.19 -5.67
N PRO A 153 -21.37 -2.32 -4.99
CA PRO A 153 -21.03 -1.82 -3.65
C PRO A 153 -21.34 -2.86 -2.57
N ARG A 154 -20.61 -3.99 -2.56
CA ARG A 154 -20.98 -5.15 -1.72
C ARG A 154 -19.82 -5.78 -0.96
N ASP A 155 -18.59 -5.60 -1.38
CA ASP A 155 -17.46 -6.27 -0.76
C ASP A 155 -16.20 -5.40 -0.65
N SER A 156 -15.14 -5.96 -0.09
CA SER A 156 -13.85 -5.32 0.10
C SER A 156 -13.18 -4.93 -1.22
N ALA A 157 -13.47 -5.59 -2.33
CA ALA A 157 -12.87 -5.29 -3.63
C ALA A 157 -13.23 -3.87 -4.09
N LEU A 158 -14.49 -3.46 -3.93
CA LEU A 158 -14.91 -2.09 -4.23
C LEU A 158 -14.17 -1.08 -3.35
N TYR A 159 -14.01 -1.38 -2.07
CA TYR A 159 -13.33 -0.49 -1.13
C TYR A 159 -11.86 -0.29 -1.53
N VAL A 160 -11.13 -1.37 -1.78
CA VAL A 160 -9.74 -1.34 -2.23
C VAL A 160 -9.61 -0.56 -3.54
N MET A 161 -10.42 -0.88 -4.55
CA MET A 161 -10.37 -0.19 -5.84
C MET A 161 -10.74 1.29 -5.73
N THR A 162 -11.67 1.67 -4.86
CA THR A 162 -12.00 3.07 -4.59
C THR A 162 -10.81 3.82 -3.99
N TRP A 163 -10.05 3.21 -3.08
CA TRP A 163 -8.83 3.80 -2.52
C TRP A 163 -7.73 3.93 -3.57
N VAL A 164 -7.54 2.93 -4.41
CA VAL A 164 -6.58 2.97 -5.53
C VAL A 164 -6.92 4.13 -6.48
N GLU A 165 -8.18 4.28 -6.85
CA GLU A 165 -8.62 5.41 -7.69
C GLU A 165 -8.39 6.78 -7.02
N ARG A 166 -8.67 6.89 -5.73
CA ARG A 166 -8.36 8.12 -4.97
C ARG A 166 -6.86 8.43 -4.95
N LEU A 167 -6.01 7.44 -4.76
CA LEU A 167 -4.56 7.60 -4.79
C LEU A 167 -4.07 8.01 -6.18
N ILE A 168 -4.56 7.37 -7.23
CA ILE A 168 -4.25 7.73 -8.62
C ILE A 168 -4.66 9.18 -8.90
N ASN A 169 -5.85 9.59 -8.49
CA ASN A 169 -6.34 10.95 -8.69
C ASN A 169 -5.57 11.97 -7.86
N ALA A 170 -5.11 11.60 -6.67
CA ALA A 170 -4.33 12.45 -5.78
C ALA A 170 -2.82 12.49 -6.10
N ARG A 171 -2.33 11.76 -7.10
CA ARG A 171 -0.89 11.57 -7.37
C ARG A 171 -0.11 12.89 -7.48
N TYR A 172 -0.64 13.85 -8.20
CA TYR A 172 0.00 15.18 -8.33
C TYR A 172 -0.05 15.97 -7.03
N LEU A 173 -1.18 15.89 -6.31
CA LEU A 173 -1.33 16.54 -5.02
C LEU A 173 -0.33 16.01 -4.00
N LEU A 174 -0.05 14.69 -3.99
CA LEU A 174 0.93 14.08 -3.09
C LEU A 174 2.34 14.63 -3.34
N ILE A 175 2.74 14.81 -4.61
CA ILE A 175 4.05 15.42 -4.95
C ILE A 175 4.11 16.87 -4.46
N VAL A 176 3.09 17.66 -4.77
CA VAL A 176 3.02 19.07 -4.34
C VAL A 176 3.05 19.16 -2.82
N LEU A 177 2.31 18.29 -2.13
CA LEU A 177 2.30 18.20 -0.67
C LEU A 177 3.69 17.83 -0.12
N ALA A 178 4.38 16.86 -0.70
CA ALA A 178 5.73 16.48 -0.29
C ALA A 178 6.72 17.64 -0.44
N VAL A 179 6.70 18.36 -1.56
CA VAL A 179 7.56 19.53 -1.79
C VAL A 179 7.24 20.64 -0.79
N PHE A 180 5.96 20.91 -0.54
CA PHE A 180 5.53 21.92 0.43
C PHE A 180 5.99 21.55 1.85
N LEU A 181 5.78 20.31 2.29
CA LEU A 181 6.19 19.83 3.61
C LEU A 181 7.72 19.88 3.77
N LEU A 182 8.47 19.55 2.73
CA LEU A 182 9.93 19.71 2.73
C LEU A 182 10.34 21.16 2.94
N ALA A 183 9.72 22.10 2.25
CA ALA A 183 9.99 23.52 2.40
C ALA A 183 9.69 24.01 3.84
N VAL A 184 8.56 23.54 4.42
CA VAL A 184 8.22 23.86 5.83
C VAL A 184 9.24 23.26 6.79
N CYS A 185 9.67 22.02 6.60
CA CYS A 185 10.71 21.40 7.42
C CYS A 185 12.03 22.17 7.35
N LEU A 186 12.47 22.56 6.15
CA LEU A 186 13.67 23.38 5.95
C LEU A 186 13.54 24.73 6.65
N PHE A 187 12.39 25.40 6.51
CA PHE A 187 12.14 26.67 7.19
C PHE A 187 12.22 26.53 8.72
N LEU A 188 11.55 25.54 9.32
CA LEU A 188 11.59 25.28 10.76
C LEU A 188 13.01 24.92 11.22
N PHE A 189 13.73 24.14 10.42
CA PHE A 189 15.11 23.77 10.70
C PHE A 189 16.03 25.01 10.71
N ILE A 190 15.97 25.87 9.69
CA ILE A 190 16.72 27.14 9.64
C ILE A 190 16.33 28.03 10.83
N PHE A 191 15.04 28.13 11.15
CA PHE A 191 14.56 28.86 12.32
C PHE A 191 15.20 28.34 13.61
N LEU A 192 15.26 27.03 13.83
CA LEU A 192 15.90 26.42 14.99
C LEU A 192 17.40 26.70 15.02
N LEU A 193 18.10 26.60 13.89
CA LEU A 193 19.51 26.96 13.79
C LEU A 193 19.75 28.42 14.20
N CYS A 194 18.94 29.34 13.65
CA CYS A 194 19.03 30.78 13.99
C CYS A 194 18.65 31.07 15.43
N SER A 195 17.87 30.21 16.07
CA SER A 195 17.47 30.36 17.49
C SER A 195 18.43 29.71 18.48
N MET A 196 19.37 28.88 18.01
CA MET A 196 20.42 28.27 18.82
C MET A 196 21.30 29.33 19.45
N GLY A 197 21.61 29.17 20.73
CA GLY A 197 22.46 30.09 21.49
C GLY A 197 21.82 31.41 21.90
N ARG A 198 20.57 31.69 21.56
CA ARG A 198 19.86 32.89 22.03
C ARG A 198 19.06 32.58 23.26
N LYS A 199 19.24 33.41 24.32
CA LYS A 199 18.51 33.34 25.57
C LYS A 199 17.73 34.64 25.78
N GLU A 200 16.52 34.54 26.37
CA GLU A 200 15.70 35.71 26.72
C GLU A 200 16.44 36.63 27.67
N GLY A 201 16.47 37.93 27.36
CA GLY A 201 17.09 38.96 28.24
C GLY A 201 18.61 39.09 28.15
N VAL A 202 19.28 38.38 27.21
CA VAL A 202 20.74 38.51 27.04
C VAL A 202 21.02 39.02 25.62
N ASP A 203 21.68 40.19 25.55
CA ASP A 203 22.19 40.74 24.29
C ASP A 203 23.50 40.03 23.90
N GLY A 204 23.38 38.85 23.30
CA GLY A 204 24.53 38.08 22.82
C GLY A 204 24.18 36.60 22.57
N ILE A 205 25.08 35.93 21.87
CA ILE A 205 24.97 34.47 21.65
C ILE A 205 25.52 33.77 22.89
N TYR A 206 24.64 33.07 23.61
CA TYR A 206 25.07 32.24 24.73
C TYR A 206 25.82 31.03 24.18
N GLN A 207 27.08 30.84 24.54
CA GLN A 207 27.87 29.68 24.13
C GLN A 207 27.34 28.43 24.82
N CYS A 208 26.43 27.73 24.14
CA CYS A 208 26.05 26.35 24.49
C CYS A 208 27.12 25.40 23.93
N TRP A 209 27.34 24.24 24.59
CA TRP A 209 28.30 23.24 24.10
C TRP A 209 28.00 22.80 22.64
N LEU A 210 26.74 22.88 22.22
CA LEU A 210 26.29 22.63 20.81
C LEU A 210 26.89 23.66 19.81
N ASN A 211 27.21 24.91 20.25
CA ASN A 211 27.86 25.90 19.40
C ASN A 211 29.36 25.60 19.17
N LYS A 212 29.92 24.61 19.90
CA LYS A 212 31.30 24.12 19.70
C LYS A 212 31.38 23.08 18.59
N ILE A 213 30.25 22.53 18.15
CA ILE A 213 30.23 21.56 17.03
C ILE A 213 30.24 22.37 15.75
N PRO A 214 31.22 22.15 14.86
CA PRO A 214 31.23 22.77 13.53
C PRO A 214 29.92 22.49 12.81
N LEU A 215 29.36 23.50 12.16
CA LEU A 215 28.10 23.40 11.40
C LEU A 215 28.16 22.24 10.38
N ASP A 216 29.34 22.05 9.77
CA ASP A 216 29.60 20.98 8.80
C ASP A 216 29.44 19.58 9.42
N LEU A 217 29.94 19.41 10.65
CA LEU A 217 29.80 18.12 11.37
C LEU A 217 28.35 17.85 11.76
N PHE A 218 27.61 18.89 12.14
CA PHE A 218 26.18 18.78 12.46
C PHE A 218 25.36 18.44 11.21
N LEU A 219 25.64 19.08 10.08
CA LEU A 219 25.02 18.78 8.80
C LEU A 219 25.37 17.38 8.34
N ALA A 220 26.64 16.96 8.45
CA ALA A 220 27.05 15.59 8.10
C ALA A 220 26.33 14.53 8.95
N LEU A 221 26.18 14.77 10.25
CA LEU A 221 25.43 13.87 11.15
C LEU A 221 23.94 13.80 10.77
N LEU A 222 23.36 14.92 10.37
CA LEU A 222 21.96 15.01 9.95
C LEU A 222 21.74 14.28 8.62
N PHE A 223 22.67 14.42 7.67
CA PHE A 223 22.67 13.67 6.41
C PHE A 223 22.87 12.16 6.67
N ALA A 224 23.79 11.79 7.56
CA ALA A 224 24.01 10.39 7.93
C ALA A 224 22.76 9.76 8.56
N LEU A 225 22.07 10.47 9.46
CA LEU A 225 20.79 10.05 10.05
C LEU A 225 19.70 9.94 9.00
N PHE A 226 19.63 10.88 8.05
CA PHE A 226 18.67 10.84 6.94
C PHE A 226 18.90 9.63 6.02
N PHE A 227 20.17 9.36 5.65
CA PHE A 227 20.51 8.19 4.84
C PHE A 227 20.30 6.87 5.59
N ALA A 228 20.63 6.80 6.88
CA ALA A 228 20.37 5.63 7.73
C ALA A 228 18.85 5.37 7.84
N TRP A 229 18.06 6.43 7.98
CA TRP A 229 16.61 6.33 8.02
C TRP A 229 16.02 5.94 6.66
N ALA A 230 16.52 6.49 5.55
CA ALA A 230 16.12 6.10 4.20
C ALA A 230 16.48 4.63 3.90
N ALA A 231 17.66 4.16 4.34
CA ALA A 231 18.06 2.76 4.22
C ALA A 231 17.15 1.84 5.07
N PHE A 232 16.88 2.22 6.33
CA PHE A 232 15.92 1.49 7.18
C PHE A 232 14.53 1.39 6.57
N LEU A 233 14.04 2.47 5.94
CA LEU A 233 12.78 2.43 5.21
C LEU A 233 12.84 1.54 3.97
N SER A 234 13.99 1.48 3.27
CA SER A 234 14.15 0.60 2.11
C SER A 234 14.10 -0.89 2.51
N ASP A 235 14.59 -1.26 3.68
CA ASP A 235 14.50 -2.63 4.21
C ASP A 235 13.07 -2.98 4.66
N ILE A 236 12.33 -2.03 5.24
CA ILE A 236 10.90 -2.20 5.57
C ILE A 236 10.05 -2.36 4.30
N TRP A 237 10.51 -1.86 3.14
CA TRP A 237 9.83 -2.02 1.86
C TRP A 237 9.77 -3.45 1.33
N TYR A 238 10.61 -4.37 1.82
CA TYR A 238 10.52 -5.81 1.55
C TYR A 238 9.45 -6.52 2.38
N ILE A 239 9.00 -5.90 3.49
CA ILE A 239 7.91 -6.41 4.31
C ILE A 239 6.64 -5.75 3.78
N ASP A 240 5.79 -6.53 3.12
CA ASP A 240 4.50 -6.19 2.52
C ASP A 240 3.81 -4.96 3.14
N PHE A 241 4.14 -3.77 2.66
CA PHE A 241 3.48 -2.51 3.02
C PHE A 241 1.95 -2.60 2.86
N TRP A 242 1.47 -3.37 1.89
CA TRP A 242 0.07 -3.71 1.68
C TRP A 242 -0.55 -4.52 2.81
N TYR A 243 0.21 -5.42 3.43
CA TYR A 243 -0.28 -6.19 4.57
C TYR A 243 -0.60 -5.29 5.76
N TYR A 244 0.24 -4.30 6.02
CA TYR A 244 0.02 -3.36 7.11
C TYR A 244 -1.07 -2.31 6.81
N ILE A 245 -1.22 -1.87 5.56
CA ILE A 245 -2.33 -0.98 5.17
C ILE A 245 -3.66 -1.72 5.29
N LEU A 246 -3.75 -2.96 4.80
CA LEU A 246 -4.97 -3.77 4.94
C LEU A 246 -5.27 -4.11 6.41
N LEU A 247 -4.24 -4.35 7.23
CA LEU A 247 -4.40 -4.61 8.67
C LEU A 247 -4.79 -3.35 9.45
N ALA A 248 -4.29 -2.19 9.09
CA ALA A 248 -4.61 -0.92 9.75
C ALA A 248 -5.98 -0.34 9.38
N PHE A 249 -6.55 -0.75 8.26
CA PHE A 249 -7.85 -0.27 7.77
C PHE A 249 -8.91 -1.38 7.63
N GLY A 250 -8.58 -2.62 7.95
CA GLY A 250 -9.47 -3.79 7.89
C GLY A 250 -10.02 -4.24 9.24
N THR A 251 -9.75 -3.50 10.33
CA THR A 251 -10.39 -3.60 11.63
C THR A 251 -11.28 -2.38 11.82
#